data_3655a117cd7f925cd909b93e2d72e977
#
_entry.id   3655a117cd7f925cd909b93e2d72e977
#
_cell.length_a   1.000
_cell.length_b   1.000
_cell.length_c   1.000
_cell.angle_alpha   90.00
_cell.angle_beta   90.00
_cell.angle_gamma   90.00
#
_symmetry.space_group_name_H-M   'P 1'
#
loop_
_entity.id
_entity.type
_entity.pdbx_description
1 polymer ?
#
loop_
_entity_poly.entity_id
_entity_poly.type
_entity_poly.pdbx_seq_one_letter_code
_entity_poly.pdbx_strand_id
1 'polypeptide(L)'
;HLRYGNMAILTSGSNVTYKTQWFDGEWVDGIQDFWDDFTSDGLLEKETVSDSVGCEFAQFHNFSFLKRREKIGSIGAWEELQPGEERTFEFVITWYFPNRVKAWIEFDEDYEKFQRGEYGTVRNYYATKFTDAWDVAKYVYHNKERLESDSRKFADAMFHKTTLPYYVIDALTANITNLRSN
;
A
#
# COMPACT_ATOMS: atom_id res chain seq x y z
N HIS A 1 -14.14 11.48 3.47
CA HIS A 1 -13.01 12.40 3.32
C HIS A 1 -12.55 12.45 1.87
N LEU A 2 -12.19 13.64 1.35
CA LEU A 2 -11.81 13.82 -0.06
C LEU A 2 -10.58 12.99 -0.48
N ARG A 3 -9.67 12.74 0.45
CA ARG A 3 -8.47 11.92 0.24
C ARG A 3 -8.65 10.45 0.65
N TYR A 4 -9.89 10.02 0.86
CA TYR A 4 -10.14 8.63 1.22
C TYR A 4 -9.67 7.70 0.10
N GLY A 5 -9.03 6.63 0.51
CA GLY A 5 -8.63 5.54 -0.35
C GLY A 5 -8.49 4.27 0.46
N ASN A 6 -8.18 3.18 -0.19
CA ASN A 6 -7.90 1.90 0.44
C ASN A 6 -6.72 1.21 -0.24
N MET A 7 -6.15 0.26 0.47
CA MET A 7 -5.06 -0.59 -0.02
C MET A 7 -5.44 -2.05 0.22
N ALA A 8 -4.93 -2.93 -0.60
CA ALA A 8 -5.04 -4.36 -0.40
C ALA A 8 -3.69 -5.03 -0.65
N ILE A 9 -3.44 -6.09 0.10
CA ILE A 9 -2.34 -7.02 -0.14
C ILE A 9 -2.94 -8.40 -0.37
N LEU A 10 -2.41 -9.12 -1.34
CA LEU A 10 -2.85 -10.45 -1.74
C LEU A 10 -1.62 -11.33 -1.95
N THR A 11 -1.74 -12.61 -1.59
CA THR A 11 -0.80 -13.66 -1.95
C THR A 11 -1.54 -14.86 -2.54
N SER A 12 -0.89 -15.60 -3.41
CA SER A 12 -1.41 -16.83 -4.01
C SER A 12 -1.08 -18.09 -3.18
N GLY A 13 -0.41 -17.95 -2.05
CA GLY A 13 -0.06 -19.07 -1.16
C GLY A 13 -1.30 -19.82 -0.66
N SER A 14 -1.20 -21.16 -0.57
CA SER A 14 -2.27 -22.01 -0.03
C SER A 14 -2.39 -21.91 1.49
N ASN A 15 -1.26 -21.74 2.16
CA ASN A 15 -1.18 -21.60 3.61
C ASN A 15 -0.86 -20.12 3.92
N VAL A 16 -1.85 -19.43 4.49
CA VAL A 16 -1.77 -17.99 4.75
C VAL A 16 -2.15 -17.73 6.20
N THR A 17 -1.36 -16.90 6.83
CA THR A 17 -1.60 -16.33 8.15
C THR A 17 -1.62 -14.83 8.07
N TYR A 18 -2.33 -14.14 8.95
CA TYR A 18 -2.44 -12.69 8.88
C TYR A 18 -2.78 -12.07 10.22
N LYS A 19 -2.27 -10.84 10.40
CA LYS A 19 -2.60 -9.95 11.51
C LYS A 19 -3.26 -8.71 10.91
N THR A 20 -4.52 -8.46 11.22
CA THR A 20 -5.29 -7.37 10.60
C THR A 20 -4.88 -6.00 11.09
N GLN A 21 -4.37 -5.96 12.31
CA GLN A 21 -3.86 -4.75 12.94
C GLN A 21 -2.80 -5.13 13.96
N TRP A 22 -1.66 -4.44 13.91
CA TRP A 22 -0.66 -4.54 14.96
C TRP A 22 -1.17 -3.88 16.24
N PHE A 23 -0.66 -4.33 17.37
CA PHE A 23 -0.92 -3.66 18.64
C PHE A 23 -0.45 -2.20 18.57
N ASP A 24 -1.30 -1.29 18.99
CA ASP A 24 -1.04 0.16 18.99
C ASP A 24 -0.74 0.60 20.42
N GLY A 25 0.48 0.30 20.88
CA GLY A 25 1.00 0.68 22.18
C GLY A 25 1.57 2.09 22.21
N GLU A 26 1.91 2.56 23.40
CA GLU A 26 2.34 3.95 23.60
C GLU A 26 3.79 4.23 23.19
N TRP A 27 4.65 3.17 23.11
CA TRP A 27 6.10 3.28 22.93
C TRP A 27 6.66 2.28 21.94
N VAL A 28 6.15 2.23 20.71
CA VAL A 28 6.57 1.25 19.66
C VAL A 28 6.36 -0.22 20.04
N ASP A 29 5.49 -0.48 21.00
CA ASP A 29 5.20 -1.83 21.51
C ASP A 29 4.60 -2.74 20.45
N GLY A 30 4.03 -2.16 19.36
CA GLY A 30 3.51 -2.91 18.23
C GLY A 30 4.54 -3.76 17.51
N ILE A 31 5.80 -3.31 17.44
CA ILE A 31 6.91 -4.09 16.86
C ILE A 31 7.26 -5.27 17.77
N GLN A 32 7.29 -5.04 19.09
CA GLN A 32 7.58 -6.10 20.05
C GLN A 32 6.48 -7.15 20.03
N ASP A 33 5.21 -6.73 20.12
CA ASP A 33 4.05 -7.61 20.02
C ASP A 33 4.05 -8.46 18.72
N PHE A 34 4.35 -7.83 17.58
CA PHE A 34 4.49 -8.54 16.32
C PHE A 34 5.59 -9.60 16.34
N TRP A 35 6.77 -9.28 16.92
CA TRP A 35 7.88 -10.22 17.00
C TRP A 35 7.63 -11.33 18.02
N ASP A 36 7.01 -11.04 19.15
CA ASP A 36 6.66 -12.03 20.17
C ASP A 36 5.65 -13.05 19.61
N ASP A 37 4.65 -12.58 18.87
CA ASP A 37 3.70 -13.40 18.13
C ASP A 37 4.43 -14.27 17.09
N PHE A 38 5.09 -13.63 16.13
CA PHE A 38 5.72 -14.31 14.99
C PHE A 38 6.83 -15.29 15.37
N THR A 39 7.64 -14.96 16.40
CA THR A 39 8.76 -15.82 16.80
C THR A 39 8.33 -17.03 17.64
N SER A 40 7.10 -17.06 18.14
CA SER A 40 6.58 -18.16 18.95
C SER A 40 6.41 -19.44 18.12
N ASP A 41 5.88 -19.33 16.90
CA ASP A 41 5.60 -20.47 16.03
C ASP A 41 5.77 -20.18 14.51
N GLY A 42 6.18 -18.97 14.15
CA GLY A 42 6.37 -18.51 12.76
C GLY A 42 5.08 -18.12 12.05
N LEU A 43 3.97 -18.05 12.76
CA LEU A 43 2.66 -17.67 12.21
C LEU A 43 2.23 -16.31 12.78
N LEU A 44 1.22 -15.73 12.19
CA LEU A 44 0.61 -14.50 12.67
C LEU A 44 -0.77 -14.80 13.25
N GLU A 45 -1.00 -14.40 14.48
CA GLU A 45 -2.30 -14.53 15.11
C GLU A 45 -3.24 -13.40 14.69
N LYS A 46 -4.47 -13.79 14.38
CA LYS A 46 -5.53 -12.82 14.08
C LYS A 46 -6.01 -12.20 15.39
N GLU A 47 -5.39 -11.11 15.79
CA GLU A 47 -5.94 -10.30 16.87
C GLU A 47 -7.04 -9.36 16.39
N THR A 48 -8.14 -9.34 17.12
CA THR A 48 -9.10 -8.25 17.13
C THR A 48 -8.72 -7.32 18.27
N VAL A 49 -7.79 -6.40 18.00
CA VAL A 49 -7.50 -5.34 18.97
C VAL A 49 -8.73 -4.44 19.07
N SER A 50 -9.27 -4.30 20.28
CA SER A 50 -10.34 -3.34 20.50
C SER A 50 -9.81 -1.93 20.26
N ASP A 51 -10.60 -1.09 19.60
CA ASP A 51 -10.25 0.32 19.28
C ASP A 51 -9.98 1.19 20.54
N SER A 52 -10.01 0.61 21.73
CA SER A 52 -9.96 1.32 23.02
C SER A 52 -8.61 1.25 23.76
N VAL A 53 -7.65 0.46 23.29
CA VAL A 53 -6.36 0.31 23.98
C VAL A 53 -5.34 1.27 23.36
N GLY A 54 -4.71 2.10 24.16
CA GLY A 54 -3.54 2.90 23.79
C GLY A 54 -3.73 4.41 23.69
N CYS A 55 -4.90 4.99 23.99
CA CYS A 55 -5.12 6.43 23.82
C CYS A 55 -5.27 7.25 25.12
N GLU A 56 -5.30 6.62 26.29
CA GLU A 56 -5.49 7.37 27.55
C GLU A 56 -4.28 8.26 27.86
N PHE A 57 -3.07 7.75 27.70
CA PHE A 57 -1.85 8.51 27.96
C PHE A 57 -1.68 9.69 26.99
N ALA A 58 -1.94 9.48 25.71
CA ALA A 58 -1.88 10.54 24.69
C ALA A 58 -2.94 11.63 24.91
N GLN A 59 -4.09 11.28 25.46
CA GLN A 59 -5.13 12.24 25.83
C GLN A 59 -4.72 13.09 27.04
N PHE A 60 -4.07 12.49 28.03
CA PHE A 60 -3.61 13.19 29.24
C PHE A 60 -2.48 14.18 28.96
N HIS A 61 -1.57 13.87 28.03
CA HIS A 61 -0.36 14.65 27.78
C HIS A 61 -0.40 15.51 26.52
N ASN A 62 -1.51 15.52 25.81
CA ASN A 62 -1.73 16.34 24.60
C ASN A 62 -0.64 16.17 23.50
N PHE A 63 0.03 15.02 23.44
CA PHE A 63 1.00 14.71 22.41
C PHE A 63 0.28 14.37 21.09
N SER A 64 0.12 15.35 20.22
CA SER A 64 -0.61 15.20 18.96
C SER A 64 0.02 14.19 18.00
N PHE A 65 1.32 13.92 18.12
CA PHE A 65 2.01 12.94 17.29
C PHE A 65 1.69 11.50 17.70
N LEU A 66 1.32 11.24 18.96
CA LEU A 66 0.87 9.92 19.43
C LEU A 66 -0.59 9.61 19.03
N LYS A 67 -1.32 10.60 18.54
CA LYS A 67 -2.71 10.42 18.08
C LYS A 67 -2.82 9.84 16.67
N ARG A 68 -1.71 9.66 15.95
CA ARG A 68 -1.70 8.99 14.67
C ARG A 68 -1.78 7.49 14.88
N ARG A 69 -2.98 6.96 14.82
CA ARG A 69 -3.21 5.52 14.74
C ARG A 69 -2.89 5.07 13.32
N GLU A 70 -1.66 4.65 13.08
CA GLU A 70 -1.29 4.00 11.84
C GLU A 70 -1.76 2.55 11.93
N LYS A 71 -2.70 2.18 11.06
CA LYS A 71 -3.15 0.80 10.97
C LYS A 71 -2.13 0.02 10.13
N ILE A 72 -1.37 -0.83 10.80
CA ILE A 72 -0.42 -1.72 10.16
C ILE A 72 -1.01 -3.13 10.20
N GLY A 73 -1.16 -3.74 9.04
CA GLY A 73 -1.55 -5.14 8.93
C GLY A 73 -0.43 -5.94 8.30
N SER A 74 -0.39 -7.22 8.57
CA SER A 74 0.60 -8.16 8.01
C SER A 74 -0.09 -9.39 7.44
N ILE A 75 0.51 -9.95 6.39
CA ILE A 75 0.15 -11.22 5.81
C ILE A 75 1.41 -12.07 5.65
N GLY A 76 1.37 -13.32 6.05
CA GLY A 76 2.42 -14.30 5.88
C GLY A 76 1.94 -15.47 5.02
N ALA A 77 2.80 -15.98 4.15
CA ALA A 77 2.60 -17.23 3.45
C ALA A 77 3.67 -18.21 3.88
N TRP A 78 3.29 -19.46 4.11
CA TRP A 78 4.22 -20.48 4.57
C TRP A 78 4.02 -21.82 3.83
N GLU A 79 5.07 -22.62 3.79
CA GLU A 79 5.07 -23.93 3.14
C GLU A 79 6.08 -24.84 3.83
N GLU A 80 5.75 -26.14 3.91
CA GLU A 80 6.73 -27.18 4.29
C GLU A 80 7.51 -27.59 3.05
N LEU A 81 8.83 -27.52 3.11
CA LEU A 81 9.72 -27.89 2.01
C LEU A 81 10.48 -29.16 2.33
N GLN A 82 10.56 -30.08 1.37
CA GLN A 82 11.46 -31.21 1.43
C GLN A 82 12.91 -30.78 1.12
N PRO A 83 13.92 -31.55 1.55
CA PRO A 83 15.31 -31.22 1.25
C PRO A 83 15.56 -31.06 -0.26
N GLY A 84 16.08 -29.87 -0.66
CA GLY A 84 16.33 -29.52 -2.06
C GLY A 84 15.12 -28.95 -2.81
N GLU A 85 13.98 -28.81 -2.17
CA GLU A 85 12.80 -28.17 -2.76
C GLU A 85 12.86 -26.65 -2.65
N GLU A 86 12.37 -25.95 -3.68
CA GLU A 86 12.31 -24.50 -3.72
C GLU A 86 10.86 -24.04 -3.90
N ARG A 87 10.52 -22.90 -3.29
CA ARG A 87 9.20 -22.29 -3.42
C ARG A 87 9.31 -20.78 -3.64
N THR A 88 8.49 -20.27 -4.52
CA THR A 88 8.37 -18.83 -4.74
C THR A 88 7.05 -18.34 -4.15
N PHE A 89 7.12 -17.34 -3.27
CA PHE A 89 5.95 -16.64 -2.75
C PHE A 89 5.77 -15.33 -3.50
N GLU A 90 4.55 -15.09 -3.96
CA GLU A 90 4.18 -13.88 -4.67
C GLU A 90 3.22 -13.04 -3.85
N PHE A 91 3.50 -11.75 -3.77
CA PHE A 91 2.64 -10.79 -3.11
C PHE A 91 2.27 -9.67 -4.09
N VAL A 92 1.00 -9.30 -4.11
CA VAL A 92 0.47 -8.19 -4.88
C VAL A 92 -0.01 -7.12 -3.90
N ILE A 93 0.53 -5.92 -4.03
CA ILE A 93 0.09 -4.75 -3.27
C ILE A 93 -0.65 -3.83 -4.23
N THR A 94 -1.85 -3.44 -3.86
CA THR A 94 -2.67 -2.52 -4.63
C THR A 94 -3.18 -1.39 -3.77
N TRP A 95 -3.46 -0.25 -4.40
CA TRP A 95 -4.06 0.90 -3.76
C TRP A 95 -5.10 1.53 -4.67
N TYR A 96 -6.09 2.18 -4.05
CA TYR A 96 -7.16 2.84 -4.73
C TYR A 96 -7.48 4.16 -4.04
N PHE A 97 -7.10 5.27 -4.66
CA PHE A 97 -7.37 6.63 -4.22
C PHE A 97 -8.13 7.34 -5.34
N PRO A 98 -9.47 7.32 -5.32
CA PRO A 98 -10.28 7.71 -6.46
C PRO A 98 -10.28 9.20 -6.74
N ASN A 99 -10.05 10.03 -5.73
CA ASN A 99 -10.25 11.46 -5.82
C ASN A 99 -8.92 12.22 -5.90
N ARG A 100 -8.84 13.16 -6.84
CA ARG A 100 -7.81 14.17 -6.91
C ARG A 100 -8.46 15.55 -6.71
N VAL A 101 -7.89 16.35 -5.82
CA VAL A 101 -8.34 17.72 -5.58
C VAL A 101 -7.85 18.63 -6.71
N LYS A 102 -8.70 19.54 -7.20
CA LYS A 102 -8.38 20.46 -8.31
C LYS A 102 -7.52 21.65 -7.90
N ALA A 103 -7.05 21.70 -6.67
CA ALA A 103 -6.31 22.85 -6.17
C ALA A 103 -4.88 22.45 -5.81
N TRP A 104 -3.98 23.38 -6.04
CA TRP A 104 -2.67 23.41 -5.43
C TRP A 104 -2.82 24.11 -4.08
N ILE A 105 -2.57 23.41 -2.99
CA ILE A 105 -2.76 23.94 -1.63
C ILE A 105 -1.40 24.44 -1.13
N GLU A 106 -1.19 25.75 -1.15
CA GLU A 106 0.07 26.38 -0.75
C GLU A 106 0.01 27.08 0.63
N PHE A 107 -1.19 27.44 1.11
CA PHE A 107 -1.37 28.26 2.31
C PHE A 107 -2.43 27.70 3.25
N ASP A 108 -2.37 28.10 4.52
CA ASP A 108 -3.30 27.64 5.57
C ASP A 108 -4.77 27.97 5.26
N GLU A 109 -5.05 29.12 4.65
CA GLU A 109 -6.40 29.50 4.22
C GLU A 109 -6.97 28.55 3.16
N ASP A 110 -6.12 28.07 2.27
CA ASP A 110 -6.49 27.10 1.25
C ASP A 110 -6.72 25.72 1.86
N TYR A 111 -5.99 25.39 2.91
CA TYR A 111 -6.21 24.15 3.64
C TYR A 111 -7.58 24.12 4.35
N GLU A 112 -8.02 25.24 4.92
CA GLU A 112 -9.37 25.35 5.48
C GLU A 112 -10.47 25.19 4.42
N LYS A 113 -10.32 25.84 3.28
CA LYS A 113 -11.24 25.68 2.14
C LYS A 113 -11.26 24.23 1.65
N PHE A 114 -10.10 23.59 1.61
CA PHE A 114 -9.97 22.17 1.29
C PHE A 114 -10.73 21.30 2.29
N GLN A 115 -10.58 21.54 3.60
CA GLN A 115 -11.28 20.81 4.64
C GLN A 115 -12.81 20.96 4.52
N ARG A 116 -13.30 22.12 4.12
CA ARG A 116 -14.71 22.40 3.88
C ARG A 116 -15.24 21.82 2.54
N GLY A 117 -14.36 21.23 1.73
CA GLY A 117 -14.76 20.67 0.43
C GLY A 117 -15.08 21.72 -0.65
N GLU A 118 -14.64 22.95 -0.48
CA GLU A 118 -14.88 24.05 -1.43
C GLU A 118 -14.13 23.86 -2.76
N TYR A 119 -13.04 23.09 -2.75
CA TYR A 119 -12.35 22.70 -3.96
C TYR A 119 -13.01 21.50 -4.62
N GLY A 120 -13.32 21.62 -5.90
CA GLY A 120 -13.85 20.50 -6.68
C GLY A 120 -12.84 19.34 -6.75
N THR A 121 -13.36 18.13 -6.86
CA THR A 121 -12.56 16.93 -7.10
C THR A 121 -12.68 16.45 -8.53
N VAL A 122 -11.62 15.80 -9.02
CA VAL A 122 -11.62 15.02 -10.26
C VAL A 122 -11.44 13.57 -9.88
N ARG A 123 -12.21 12.69 -10.50
CA ARG A 123 -12.03 11.26 -10.32
C ARG A 123 -10.84 10.79 -11.18
N ASN A 124 -9.91 10.06 -10.59
CA ASN A 124 -8.81 9.45 -11.31
C ASN A 124 -9.34 8.45 -12.34
N TYR A 125 -8.71 8.35 -13.52
CA TYR A 125 -9.19 7.50 -14.60
C TYR A 125 -9.33 6.03 -14.18
N TYR A 126 -8.36 5.48 -13.45
CA TYR A 126 -8.45 4.09 -13.00
C TYR A 126 -9.65 3.84 -12.08
N ALA A 127 -10.09 4.86 -11.34
CA ALA A 127 -11.28 4.78 -10.50
C ALA A 127 -12.60 4.73 -11.29
N THR A 128 -12.56 4.93 -12.60
CA THR A 128 -13.70 4.65 -13.50
C THR A 128 -13.77 3.18 -13.93
N LYS A 129 -12.67 2.44 -13.73
CA LYS A 129 -12.52 1.03 -14.11
C LYS A 129 -12.68 0.08 -12.93
N PHE A 130 -12.28 0.53 -11.75
CA PHE A 130 -12.26 -0.27 -10.53
C PHE A 130 -13.09 0.41 -9.44
N THR A 131 -13.60 -0.37 -8.51
CA THR A 131 -14.42 0.09 -7.38
C THR A 131 -13.61 0.30 -6.11
N ASP A 132 -12.57 -0.50 -5.89
CA ASP A 132 -11.71 -0.47 -4.72
C ASP A 132 -10.36 -1.17 -4.99
N ALA A 133 -9.45 -1.17 -4.00
CA ALA A 133 -8.14 -1.82 -4.12
C ALA A 133 -8.24 -3.34 -4.27
N TRP A 134 -9.28 -3.97 -3.71
CA TRP A 134 -9.49 -5.39 -3.86
C TRP A 134 -9.89 -5.78 -5.29
N ASP A 135 -10.70 -4.96 -5.93
CA ASP A 135 -11.06 -5.12 -7.33
C ASP A 135 -9.83 -4.99 -8.25
N VAL A 136 -8.94 -4.03 -7.95
CA VAL A 136 -7.62 -3.93 -8.60
C VAL A 136 -6.79 -5.19 -8.38
N ALA A 137 -6.73 -5.71 -7.14
CA ALA A 137 -5.95 -6.91 -6.81
C ALA A 137 -6.44 -8.14 -7.60
N LYS A 138 -7.75 -8.35 -7.67
CA LYS A 138 -8.36 -9.42 -8.49
C LYS A 138 -7.98 -9.28 -9.97
N TYR A 139 -8.05 -8.06 -10.49
CA TYR A 139 -7.68 -7.80 -11.87
C TYR A 139 -6.21 -8.13 -12.14
N VAL A 140 -5.30 -7.70 -11.27
CA VAL A 140 -3.86 -7.99 -11.37
C VAL A 140 -3.62 -9.49 -11.33
N TYR A 141 -4.21 -10.19 -10.37
CA TYR A 141 -4.08 -11.63 -10.22
C TYR A 141 -4.49 -12.40 -11.50
N HIS A 142 -5.64 -12.07 -12.05
CA HIS A 142 -6.15 -12.75 -13.27
C HIS A 142 -5.41 -12.35 -14.55
N ASN A 143 -4.73 -11.21 -14.58
CA ASN A 143 -4.03 -10.70 -15.75
C ASN A 143 -2.50 -10.66 -15.59
N LYS A 144 -1.95 -11.30 -14.55
CA LYS A 144 -0.56 -11.20 -14.15
C LYS A 144 0.41 -11.44 -15.30
N GLU A 145 0.29 -12.57 -15.99
CA GLU A 145 1.19 -12.95 -17.10
C GLU A 145 1.19 -11.90 -18.22
N ARG A 146 0.02 -11.39 -18.59
CA ARG A 146 -0.08 -10.34 -19.60
C ARG A 146 0.56 -9.04 -19.13
N LEU A 147 0.27 -8.60 -17.90
CA LEU A 147 0.79 -7.37 -17.32
C LEU A 147 2.32 -7.42 -17.21
N GLU A 148 2.86 -8.55 -16.77
CA GLU A 148 4.30 -8.78 -16.69
C GLU A 148 4.94 -8.79 -18.10
N SER A 149 4.36 -9.53 -19.04
CA SER A 149 4.84 -9.58 -20.41
C SER A 149 4.86 -8.20 -21.08
N ASP A 150 3.79 -7.43 -20.91
CA ASP A 150 3.70 -6.09 -21.52
C ASP A 150 4.69 -5.10 -20.86
N SER A 151 4.88 -5.19 -19.55
CA SER A 151 5.87 -4.38 -18.83
C SER A 151 7.31 -4.73 -19.27
N ARG A 152 7.62 -6.03 -19.41
CA ARG A 152 8.93 -6.49 -19.94
C ARG A 152 9.17 -6.03 -21.37
N LYS A 153 8.17 -6.14 -22.25
CA LYS A 153 8.28 -5.65 -23.63
C LYS A 153 8.53 -4.14 -23.69
N PHE A 154 7.85 -3.38 -22.83
CA PHE A 154 8.08 -1.95 -22.73
C PHE A 154 9.50 -1.64 -22.27
N ALA A 155 9.97 -2.27 -21.20
CA ALA A 155 11.33 -2.09 -20.69
C ALA A 155 12.38 -2.51 -21.75
N ASP A 156 12.19 -3.65 -22.42
CA ASP A 156 13.08 -4.11 -23.48
C ASP A 156 13.16 -3.11 -24.65
N ALA A 157 12.01 -2.58 -25.08
CA ALA A 157 11.99 -1.57 -26.14
C ALA A 157 12.73 -0.29 -25.74
N MET A 158 12.58 0.16 -24.50
CA MET A 158 13.19 1.39 -23.99
C MET A 158 14.69 1.24 -23.74
N PHE A 159 15.14 0.14 -23.15
CA PHE A 159 16.51 0.00 -22.66
C PHE A 159 17.41 -0.82 -23.58
N HIS A 160 16.87 -1.75 -24.38
CA HIS A 160 17.67 -2.68 -25.18
C HIS A 160 17.50 -2.50 -26.70
N LYS A 161 16.40 -1.90 -27.15
CA LYS A 161 16.14 -1.69 -28.59
C LYS A 161 16.27 -0.25 -29.04
N THR A 162 16.77 0.62 -28.18
CA THR A 162 17.04 2.02 -28.49
C THR A 162 18.50 2.23 -28.90
N THR A 163 18.75 3.24 -29.71
CA THR A 163 20.11 3.72 -30.05
C THR A 163 20.60 4.83 -29.10
N LEU A 164 19.74 5.28 -28.18
CA LEU A 164 20.09 6.31 -27.20
C LEU A 164 20.95 5.72 -26.08
N PRO A 165 21.90 6.49 -25.55
CA PRO A 165 22.68 6.07 -24.38
C PRO A 165 21.78 5.78 -23.16
N TYR A 166 22.16 4.82 -22.34
CA TYR A 166 21.38 4.38 -21.18
C TYR A 166 20.99 5.55 -20.24
N TYR A 167 21.93 6.46 -19.95
CA TYR A 167 21.66 7.59 -19.06
C TYR A 167 20.60 8.57 -19.62
N VAL A 168 20.44 8.65 -20.95
CA VAL A 168 19.37 9.44 -21.57
C VAL A 168 18.02 8.76 -21.36
N ILE A 169 17.97 7.44 -21.57
CA ILE A 169 16.75 6.66 -21.37
C ILE A 169 16.34 6.68 -19.89
N ASP A 170 17.28 6.53 -18.97
CA ASP A 170 17.03 6.59 -17.54
C ASP A 170 16.42 7.96 -17.13
N ALA A 171 16.99 9.06 -17.60
CA ALA A 171 16.46 10.40 -17.36
C ALA A 171 15.04 10.59 -17.97
N LEU A 172 14.77 10.05 -19.14
CA LEU A 172 13.44 10.14 -19.77
C LEU A 172 12.41 9.29 -19.02
N THR A 173 12.76 8.06 -18.64
CA THR A 173 11.84 7.13 -18.00
C THR A 173 11.54 7.51 -16.55
N ALA A 174 12.49 8.13 -15.85
CA ALA A 174 12.27 8.63 -14.48
C ALA A 174 11.10 9.63 -14.40
N ASN A 175 10.82 10.37 -15.46
CA ASN A 175 9.73 11.34 -15.51
C ASN A 175 8.38 10.78 -15.99
N ILE A 176 8.31 9.53 -16.45
CA ILE A 176 7.05 8.93 -16.94
C ILE A 176 5.99 8.88 -15.84
N THR A 177 6.38 8.71 -14.59
CA THR A 177 5.45 8.71 -13.45
C THR A 177 4.69 10.02 -13.32
N ASN A 178 5.30 11.16 -13.69
CA ASN A 178 4.65 12.47 -13.63
C ASN A 178 3.44 12.59 -14.56
N LEU A 179 3.36 11.79 -15.61
CA LEU A 179 2.20 11.77 -16.52
C LEU A 179 0.93 11.23 -15.84
N ARG A 180 1.05 10.61 -14.67
CA ARG A 180 -0.08 9.98 -13.96
C ARG A 180 -0.27 10.44 -12.52
N SER A 181 0.71 11.11 -11.94
CA SER A 181 0.67 11.51 -10.53
C SER A 181 -0.01 12.86 -10.28
N ASN A 182 -0.26 13.63 -11.33
CA ASN A 182 -0.93 14.93 -11.25
C ASN A 182 -2.33 14.93 -11.84
#